data_ce14a1b21b5625458973502bee00098d
#
_entry.id   ce14a1b21b5625458973502bee00098d
#
_cell.length_a   1.000
_cell.length_b   1.000
_cell.length_c   1.000
_cell.angle_alpha   90.00
_cell.angle_beta   90.00
_cell.angle_gamma   90.00
#
_symmetry.space_group_name_H-M   'P 1'
#
loop_
_entity.id
_entity.type
_entity.pdbx_description
1 polymer ?
#
loop_
_entity_poly.entity_id
_entity_poly.type
_entity_poly.pdbx_seq_one_letter_code
_entity_poly.pdbx_strand_id
1 'polypeptide(L)'
;GVGALKRKRFWVDIAGATFSPEELFARFRVRFGELTPLTMNVRAEPGTPTMLERGATITMALPVRGNVQVRVERLTANEAVLVTVAGHPLAGAIRFLSEQIGDVVRFQVQLYDRPANLADWVMMRAVGESVQARSWEGLLEAIVAESGGAAVSPIQHDEENLDERQAELVETWVKELIVEKARAAEPASRRPEGFPVTPPTDQASFS
;
A
#
# COMPACT_ATOMS: atom_id res chain seq x y z
N GLY A 1 -14.39 3.99 -9.94
CA GLY A 1 -13.39 4.89 -10.56
C GLY A 1 -13.57 4.99 -12.07
N VAL A 2 -12.87 5.91 -12.67
CA VAL A 2 -12.94 6.23 -14.10
C VAL A 2 -11.61 5.92 -14.78
N GLY A 3 -11.63 5.31 -15.97
CA GLY A 3 -10.44 4.93 -16.73
C GLY A 3 -9.88 3.57 -16.37
N ALA A 4 -8.74 3.23 -16.98
CA ALA A 4 -8.05 1.97 -16.70
C ALA A 4 -7.52 1.94 -15.26
N LEU A 5 -7.57 0.77 -14.62
CA LEU A 5 -6.88 0.53 -13.37
C LEU A 5 -5.39 0.43 -13.65
N LYS A 6 -4.59 1.19 -12.92
CA LYS A 6 -3.14 1.16 -13.03
C LYS A 6 -2.56 0.34 -11.87
N ARG A 7 -1.49 -0.39 -12.15
CA ARG A 7 -0.58 -0.94 -11.14
C ARG A 7 0.71 -0.14 -11.19
N LYS A 8 1.14 0.35 -10.04
CA LYS A 8 2.45 0.99 -9.85
C LYS A 8 3.19 0.24 -8.76
N ARG A 9 4.47 -0.01 -8.96
CA ARG A 9 5.34 -0.63 -7.95
C ARG A 9 6.55 0.25 -7.75
N PHE A 10 6.93 0.41 -6.50
CA PHE A 10 8.18 1.04 -6.07
C PHE A 10 8.86 0.06 -5.13
N TRP A 11 10.15 -0.23 -5.32
CA TRP A 11 10.85 -1.15 -4.45
C TRP A 11 12.32 -0.82 -4.32
N VAL A 12 12.91 -1.32 -3.24
CA VAL A 12 14.35 -1.27 -2.98
C VAL A 12 14.82 -2.60 -2.45
N ASP A 13 15.97 -3.06 -2.96
CA ASP A 13 16.68 -4.23 -2.48
C ASP A 13 17.79 -3.78 -1.53
N ILE A 14 17.81 -4.32 -0.32
CA ILE A 14 18.66 -3.89 0.78
C ILE A 14 19.62 -5.02 1.12
N ALA A 15 20.90 -4.79 0.91
CA ALA A 15 21.95 -5.71 1.34
C ALA A 15 22.42 -5.40 2.76
N GLY A 16 22.77 -6.44 3.51
CA GLY A 16 23.29 -6.31 4.88
C GLY A 16 22.30 -5.70 5.87
N ALA A 17 20.99 -5.83 5.62
CA ALA A 17 19.98 -5.40 6.57
C ALA A 17 20.19 -6.08 7.93
N THR A 18 20.10 -5.31 9.01
CA THR A 18 20.22 -5.81 10.38
C THR A 18 19.00 -6.64 10.81
N PHE A 19 17.86 -6.38 10.18
CA PHE A 19 16.58 -6.96 10.52
C PHE A 19 16.11 -7.94 9.43
N SER A 20 15.40 -8.99 9.85
CA SER A 20 14.63 -9.84 8.93
C SER A 20 13.53 -9.03 8.25
N PRO A 21 12.93 -9.53 7.14
CA PRO A 21 11.79 -8.87 6.49
C PRO A 21 10.65 -8.54 7.46
N GLU A 22 10.32 -9.46 8.36
CA GLU A 22 9.25 -9.32 9.34
C GLU A 22 9.58 -8.28 10.40
N GLU A 23 10.82 -8.26 10.90
CA GLU A 23 11.28 -7.28 11.89
C GLU A 23 11.33 -5.87 11.28
N LEU A 24 11.85 -5.74 10.04
CA LEU A 24 11.87 -4.47 9.33
C LEU A 24 10.43 -3.96 9.10
N PHE A 25 9.53 -4.86 8.72
CA PHE A 25 8.13 -4.53 8.54
C PHE A 25 7.44 -4.14 9.86
N ALA A 26 7.75 -4.82 10.96
CA ALA A 26 7.23 -4.47 12.28
C ALA A 26 7.65 -3.05 12.71
N ARG A 27 8.91 -2.66 12.43
CA ARG A 27 9.41 -1.30 12.67
C ARG A 27 8.69 -0.27 11.79
N PHE A 28 8.57 -0.56 10.50
CA PHE A 28 7.78 0.26 9.58
C PHE A 28 6.35 0.47 10.07
N ARG A 29 5.68 -0.61 10.47
CA ARG A 29 4.30 -0.57 10.98
C ARG A 29 4.14 0.38 12.17
N VAL A 30 5.04 0.28 13.15
CA VAL A 30 5.00 1.11 14.37
C VAL A 30 5.31 2.56 14.06
N ARG A 31 6.28 2.82 13.17
CA ARG A 31 6.77 4.15 12.84
C ARG A 31 6.20 4.71 11.53
N PHE A 32 5.07 4.18 11.06
CA PHE A 32 4.50 4.53 9.77
C PHE A 32 4.35 6.04 9.57
N GLY A 33 3.80 6.75 10.56
CA GLY A 33 3.63 8.21 10.50
C GLY A 33 4.95 9.00 10.48
N GLU A 34 6.02 8.46 11.08
CA GLU A 34 7.35 9.10 11.11
C GLU A 34 8.13 8.85 9.81
N LEU A 35 8.04 7.64 9.27
CA LEU A 35 8.75 7.23 8.06
C LEU A 35 8.07 7.74 6.78
N THR A 36 6.79 8.09 6.86
CA THR A 36 6.06 8.65 5.73
C THR A 36 6.47 10.12 5.52
N PRO A 37 6.87 10.52 4.29
CA PRO A 37 7.33 11.86 4.01
C PRO A 37 6.32 12.95 4.36
N LEU A 38 6.79 14.12 4.73
CA LEU A 38 5.96 15.30 5.04
C LEU A 38 4.99 15.68 3.91
N THR A 39 5.31 15.33 2.68
CA THR A 39 4.41 15.51 1.51
C THR A 39 3.10 14.72 1.61
N MET A 40 3.07 13.66 2.41
CA MET A 40 1.87 12.86 2.67
C MET A 40 1.25 13.13 4.04
N ASN A 41 1.92 13.86 4.90
CA ASN A 41 1.51 14.31 6.24
C ASN A 41 0.44 13.39 6.89
N VAL A 42 0.89 12.21 7.29
CA VAL A 42 0.01 11.21 7.93
C VAL A 42 -0.42 11.73 9.29
N ARG A 43 -1.72 11.85 9.47
CA ARG A 43 -2.35 12.20 10.75
C ARG A 43 -3.30 11.08 11.15
N ALA A 44 -3.19 10.64 12.38
CA ALA A 44 -4.25 9.87 12.98
C ALA A 44 -5.37 10.82 13.42
N GLU A 45 -6.59 10.33 13.52
CA GLU A 45 -7.63 11.06 14.23
C GLU A 45 -7.17 11.34 15.67
N PRO A 46 -7.63 12.44 16.31
CA PRO A 46 -7.23 12.75 17.68
C PRO A 46 -7.41 11.53 18.60
N GLY A 47 -6.32 11.10 19.23
CA GLY A 47 -6.29 9.92 20.09
C GLY A 47 -6.04 8.57 19.42
N THR A 48 -5.84 8.55 18.08
CA THR A 48 -5.49 7.31 17.36
C THR A 48 -3.99 7.27 17.06
N PRO A 49 -3.29 6.16 17.30
CA PRO A 49 -1.86 6.05 16.98
C PRO A 49 -1.64 6.15 15.46
N THR A 50 -0.52 6.78 15.07
CA THR A 50 -0.07 6.89 13.67
C THR A 50 0.53 5.60 13.12
N MET A 51 0.46 4.51 13.88
CA MET A 51 0.92 3.18 13.48
C MET A 51 -0.13 2.45 12.66
N LEU A 52 0.32 1.47 11.86
CA LEU A 52 -0.59 0.60 11.12
C LEU A 52 -1.20 -0.45 12.04
N GLU A 53 -2.50 -0.38 12.22
CA GLU A 53 -3.30 -1.38 12.95
C GLU A 53 -4.46 -1.85 12.08
N ARG A 54 -4.77 -3.14 12.11
CA ARG A 54 -5.87 -3.70 11.33
C ARG A 54 -7.20 -3.01 11.71
N GLY A 55 -7.89 -2.49 10.71
CA GLY A 55 -9.15 -1.77 10.87
C GLY A 55 -9.01 -0.27 11.17
N ALA A 56 -7.80 0.22 11.45
CA ALA A 56 -7.56 1.64 11.65
C ALA A 56 -7.82 2.43 10.37
N THR A 57 -8.39 3.62 10.51
CA THR A 57 -8.50 4.61 9.44
C THR A 57 -7.41 5.64 9.62
N ILE A 58 -6.60 5.81 8.58
CA ILE A 58 -5.49 6.76 8.55
C ILE A 58 -5.90 7.94 7.68
N THR A 59 -5.73 9.13 8.21
CA THR A 59 -5.94 10.38 7.47
C THR A 59 -4.60 10.89 6.97
N MET A 60 -4.52 11.19 5.68
CA MET A 60 -3.36 11.79 5.04
C MET A 60 -3.75 13.15 4.47
N ALA A 61 -2.94 14.17 4.72
CA ALA A 61 -3.12 15.48 4.09
C ALA A 61 -2.34 15.50 2.78
N LEU A 62 -3.03 15.52 1.66
CA LEU A 62 -2.43 15.67 0.33
C LEU A 62 -2.38 17.15 -0.08
N PRO A 63 -1.28 17.63 -0.69
CA PRO A 63 -1.23 18.94 -1.31
C PRO A 63 -2.40 19.12 -2.29
N VAL A 64 -3.04 20.29 -2.27
CA VAL A 64 -4.14 20.66 -3.19
C VAL A 64 -5.47 19.93 -2.95
N ARG A 65 -5.48 18.74 -2.32
CA ARG A 65 -6.71 17.91 -2.13
C ARG A 65 -7.23 17.89 -0.70
N GLY A 66 -6.44 18.36 0.25
CA GLY A 66 -6.82 18.30 1.67
C GLY A 66 -6.73 16.89 2.24
N ASN A 67 -7.57 16.59 3.20
CA ASN A 67 -7.53 15.32 3.92
C ASN A 67 -8.19 14.18 3.12
N VAL A 68 -7.47 13.09 2.97
CA VAL A 68 -7.93 11.83 2.36
C VAL A 68 -7.77 10.71 3.36
N GLN A 69 -8.61 9.69 3.25
CA GLN A 69 -8.63 8.59 4.20
C GLN A 69 -8.39 7.24 3.52
N VAL A 70 -7.60 6.42 4.19
CA VAL A 70 -7.37 5.01 3.84
C VAL A 70 -7.62 4.15 5.08
N ARG A 71 -8.04 2.91 4.87
CA ARG A 71 -8.28 1.96 5.94
C ARG A 71 -7.36 0.76 5.80
N VAL A 72 -6.77 0.31 6.91
CA VAL A 72 -5.95 -0.89 6.97
C VAL A 72 -6.88 -2.11 7.01
N GLU A 73 -7.03 -2.79 5.87
CA GLU A 73 -7.92 -3.96 5.76
C GLU A 73 -7.19 -5.27 6.04
N ARG A 74 -5.92 -5.37 5.68
CA ARG A 74 -5.09 -6.55 5.95
C ARG A 74 -3.79 -6.14 6.63
N LEU A 75 -3.36 -6.95 7.59
CA LEU A 75 -2.08 -6.78 8.28
C LEU A 75 -1.55 -8.17 8.69
N THR A 76 -0.35 -8.49 8.21
CA THR A 76 0.39 -9.71 8.58
C THR A 76 1.75 -9.35 9.17
N ALA A 77 2.63 -10.32 9.38
CA ALA A 77 3.98 -10.10 9.88
C ALA A 77 4.84 -9.25 8.93
N ASN A 78 4.58 -9.32 7.62
CA ASN A 78 5.40 -8.72 6.59
C ASN A 78 4.61 -7.96 5.51
N GLU A 79 3.30 -7.79 5.70
CA GLU A 79 2.42 -7.15 4.70
C GLU A 79 1.35 -6.28 5.38
N ALA A 80 1.04 -5.14 4.77
CA ALA A 80 -0.16 -4.36 5.05
C ALA A 80 -0.87 -3.99 3.74
N VAL A 81 -2.20 -4.07 3.73
CA VAL A 81 -3.03 -3.58 2.64
C VAL A 81 -3.98 -2.51 3.16
N LEU A 82 -3.89 -1.34 2.55
CA LEU A 82 -4.73 -0.19 2.82
C LEU A 82 -5.67 0.04 1.64
N VAL A 83 -6.93 0.29 1.91
CA VAL A 83 -7.96 0.54 0.90
C VAL A 83 -8.47 1.97 1.05
N THR A 84 -8.67 2.64 -0.07
CA THR A 84 -9.22 4.01 -0.09
C THR A 84 -10.66 4.02 0.40
N VAL A 85 -11.00 5.03 1.20
CA VAL A 85 -12.36 5.24 1.72
C VAL A 85 -13.12 6.20 0.81
N ALA A 86 -14.44 6.22 0.92
CA ALA A 86 -15.30 7.12 0.14
C ALA A 86 -14.85 8.60 0.29
N GLY A 87 -14.81 9.31 -0.84
CA GLY A 87 -14.30 10.70 -0.90
C GLY A 87 -12.80 10.81 -1.22
N HIS A 88 -12.07 9.68 -1.27
CA HIS A 88 -10.68 9.68 -1.73
C HIS A 88 -10.62 9.96 -3.26
N PRO A 89 -9.67 10.79 -3.75
CA PRO A 89 -9.54 11.12 -5.18
C PRO A 89 -9.14 9.92 -6.05
N LEU A 90 -8.57 8.89 -5.44
CA LEU A 90 -8.25 7.62 -6.09
C LEU A 90 -9.12 6.52 -5.50
N ALA A 91 -9.62 5.65 -6.36
CA ALA A 91 -10.25 4.40 -5.97
C ALA A 91 -9.24 3.26 -6.14
N GLY A 92 -8.91 2.56 -5.03
CA GLY A 92 -7.92 1.51 -5.11
C GLY A 92 -7.38 1.03 -3.78
N ALA A 93 -6.21 0.40 -3.85
CA ALA A 93 -5.52 -0.17 -2.70
C ALA A 93 -4.02 0.12 -2.76
N ILE A 94 -3.39 0.18 -1.58
CA ILE A 94 -1.95 0.27 -1.39
C ILE A 94 -1.52 -0.97 -0.62
N ARG A 95 -0.52 -1.68 -1.13
CA ARG A 95 0.09 -2.82 -0.47
C ARG A 95 1.54 -2.51 -0.13
N PHE A 96 1.91 -2.66 1.13
CA PHE A 96 3.28 -2.65 1.61
C PHE A 96 3.71 -4.09 1.86
N LEU A 97 4.89 -4.46 1.42
CA LEU A 97 5.43 -5.80 1.57
C LEU A 97 6.93 -5.74 1.85
N SER A 98 7.38 -6.56 2.81
CA SER A 98 8.80 -6.83 3.05
C SER A 98 9.05 -8.32 2.90
N GLU A 99 10.03 -8.71 2.06
CA GLU A 99 10.28 -10.11 1.75
C GLU A 99 11.78 -10.39 1.54
N GLN A 100 12.20 -11.64 1.75
CA GLN A 100 13.55 -12.08 1.46
C GLN A 100 13.67 -12.48 -0.02
N ILE A 101 14.60 -11.87 -0.74
CA ILE A 101 14.93 -12.21 -2.14
C ILE A 101 16.40 -12.58 -2.21
N GLY A 102 16.70 -13.88 -2.21
CA GLY A 102 18.08 -14.33 -2.10
C GLY A 102 18.74 -13.78 -0.84
N ASP A 103 19.83 -13.03 -1.01
CA ASP A 103 20.62 -12.46 0.09
C ASP A 103 20.19 -11.04 0.50
N VAL A 104 19.15 -10.50 -0.12
CA VAL A 104 18.69 -9.14 0.16
C VAL A 104 17.28 -9.12 0.73
N VAL A 105 16.99 -8.11 1.53
CA VAL A 105 15.61 -7.78 1.95
C VAL A 105 15.02 -6.81 0.94
N ARG A 106 13.93 -7.19 0.28
CA ARG A 106 13.15 -6.29 -0.57
C ARG A 106 12.04 -5.65 0.24
N PHE A 107 11.96 -4.33 0.20
CA PHE A 107 10.78 -3.60 0.64
C PHE A 107 10.10 -2.95 -0.56
N GLN A 108 8.79 -3.16 -0.70
CA GLN A 108 8.06 -2.63 -1.83
C GLN A 108 6.72 -2.02 -1.45
N VAL A 109 6.31 -1.04 -2.26
CA VAL A 109 5.00 -0.40 -2.25
C VAL A 109 4.32 -0.70 -3.58
N GLN A 110 3.17 -1.37 -3.55
CA GLN A 110 2.33 -1.61 -4.72
C GLN A 110 1.05 -0.78 -4.60
N LEU A 111 0.72 -0.06 -5.66
CA LEU A 111 -0.50 0.70 -5.76
C LEU A 111 -1.36 0.12 -6.87
N TYR A 112 -2.64 -0.04 -6.58
CA TYR A 112 -3.67 -0.34 -7.56
C TYR A 112 -4.66 0.81 -7.50
N ASP A 113 -4.58 1.72 -8.45
CA ASP A 113 -5.38 2.93 -8.41
C ASP A 113 -5.96 3.34 -9.76
N ARG A 114 -7.07 4.04 -9.71
CA ARG A 114 -7.64 4.82 -10.80
C ARG A 114 -8.34 6.05 -10.22
N PRO A 115 -8.48 7.14 -10.98
CA PRO A 115 -9.22 8.31 -10.51
C PRO A 115 -10.64 7.94 -10.08
N ALA A 116 -11.09 8.50 -8.96
CA ALA A 116 -12.43 8.21 -8.45
C ALA A 116 -13.53 8.76 -9.36
N ASN A 117 -13.26 9.89 -10.02
CA ASN A 117 -14.17 10.55 -10.96
C ASN A 117 -13.40 11.35 -12.02
N LEU A 118 -14.11 11.94 -12.98
CA LEU A 118 -13.51 12.69 -14.09
C LEU A 118 -12.72 13.93 -13.65
N ALA A 119 -13.15 14.64 -12.62
CA ALA A 119 -12.42 15.80 -12.10
C ALA A 119 -11.09 15.38 -11.48
N ASP A 120 -11.06 14.27 -10.76
CA ASP A 120 -9.85 13.68 -10.21
C ASP A 120 -8.90 13.20 -11.32
N TRP A 121 -9.44 12.67 -12.41
CA TRP A 121 -8.64 12.28 -13.57
C TRP A 121 -7.88 13.46 -14.18
N VAL A 122 -8.55 14.60 -14.38
CA VAL A 122 -7.91 15.82 -14.92
C VAL A 122 -6.80 16.32 -13.98
N MET A 123 -7.06 16.35 -12.68
CA MET A 123 -6.08 16.81 -11.68
C MET A 123 -4.86 15.88 -11.57
N MET A 124 -5.08 14.57 -11.59
CA MET A 124 -3.98 13.60 -11.53
C MET A 124 -3.02 13.72 -12.71
N ARG A 125 -3.51 14.03 -13.90
CA ARG A 125 -2.67 14.30 -15.08
C ARG A 125 -1.84 15.56 -14.96
N ALA A 126 -2.33 16.56 -14.24
CA ALA A 126 -1.66 17.86 -14.17
C ALA A 126 -0.52 17.90 -13.12
N VAL A 127 -0.65 17.22 -11.98
CA VAL A 127 0.26 17.38 -10.83
C VAL A 127 0.57 16.05 -10.12
N GLY A 128 -0.27 15.02 -10.28
CA GLY A 128 -0.33 13.90 -9.35
C GLY A 128 0.82 12.89 -9.41
N GLU A 129 1.32 12.57 -10.59
CA GLU A 129 2.25 11.42 -10.75
C GLU A 129 3.63 11.70 -10.16
N SER A 130 4.18 12.91 -10.38
CA SER A 130 5.51 13.26 -9.88
C SER A 130 5.56 13.43 -8.36
N VAL A 131 4.50 13.96 -7.74
CA VAL A 131 4.40 14.12 -6.29
C VAL A 131 4.24 12.76 -5.61
N GLN A 132 3.44 11.89 -6.19
CA GLN A 132 3.23 10.55 -5.68
C GLN A 132 4.53 9.72 -5.72
N ALA A 133 5.26 9.73 -6.85
CA ALA A 133 6.52 9.02 -7.00
C ALA A 133 7.55 9.46 -5.94
N ARG A 134 7.80 10.76 -5.81
CA ARG A 134 8.73 11.29 -4.81
C ARG A 134 8.36 10.91 -3.37
N SER A 135 7.08 10.81 -3.08
CA SER A 135 6.62 10.41 -1.74
C SER A 135 6.95 8.95 -1.44
N TRP A 136 6.79 8.05 -2.43
CA TRP A 136 7.14 6.63 -2.24
C TRP A 136 8.65 6.41 -2.24
N GLU A 137 9.41 7.14 -3.06
CA GLU A 137 10.86 7.15 -3.03
C GLU A 137 11.39 7.57 -1.65
N GLY A 138 10.88 8.68 -1.11
CA GLY A 138 11.28 9.15 0.21
C GLY A 138 10.94 8.17 1.34
N LEU A 139 9.81 7.47 1.25
CA LEU A 139 9.49 6.39 2.19
C LEU A 139 10.51 5.26 2.11
N LEU A 140 10.84 4.80 0.90
CA LEU A 140 11.79 3.70 0.71
C LEU A 140 13.20 4.09 1.14
N GLU A 141 13.63 5.32 0.94
CA GLU A 141 14.89 5.86 1.48
C GLU A 141 14.90 5.80 3.02
N ALA A 142 13.80 6.18 3.67
CA ALA A 142 13.66 6.08 5.12
C ALA A 142 13.70 4.63 5.61
N ILE A 143 13.13 3.69 4.85
CA ILE A 143 13.20 2.25 5.15
C ILE A 143 14.63 1.71 5.02
N VAL A 144 15.38 2.13 4.01
CA VAL A 144 16.81 1.76 3.88
C VAL A 144 17.59 2.24 5.11
N ALA A 145 17.41 3.50 5.51
CA ALA A 145 18.05 4.05 6.70
C ALA A 145 17.67 3.28 7.98
N GLU A 146 16.38 2.92 8.12
CA GLU A 146 15.88 2.14 9.28
C GLU A 146 16.44 0.72 9.32
N SER A 147 16.71 0.12 8.14
CA SER A 147 17.15 -1.28 8.02
C SER A 147 18.55 -1.54 8.57
N GLY A 148 19.39 -0.51 8.68
CA GLY A 148 20.81 -0.62 9.00
C GLY A 148 21.68 -1.20 7.88
N GLY A 149 21.08 -1.51 6.73
CA GLY A 149 21.75 -1.99 5.52
C GLY A 149 21.97 -0.90 4.47
N ALA A 150 22.24 -1.29 3.25
CA ALA A 150 22.44 -0.39 2.10
C ALA A 150 21.62 -0.82 0.90
N ALA A 151 21.08 0.13 0.16
CA ALA A 151 20.42 -0.15 -1.11
C ALA A 151 21.41 -0.72 -2.12
N VAL A 152 21.07 -1.84 -2.76
CA VAL A 152 21.88 -2.50 -3.80
C VAL A 152 21.93 -1.66 -5.08
N SER A 153 20.83 -0.95 -5.36
CA SER A 153 20.67 -0.08 -6.53
C SER A 153 19.75 1.08 -6.14
N PRO A 154 19.65 2.14 -6.96
CA PRO A 154 18.61 3.14 -6.78
C PRO A 154 17.22 2.51 -6.68
N ILE A 155 16.30 3.19 -6.01
CA ILE A 155 14.90 2.76 -5.91
C ILE A 155 14.36 2.53 -7.32
N GLN A 156 13.77 1.36 -7.50
CA GLN A 156 13.19 0.93 -8.76
C GLN A 156 11.69 1.23 -8.78
N HIS A 157 11.15 1.50 -9.96
CA HIS A 157 9.72 1.61 -10.12
C HIS A 157 9.26 1.09 -11.49
N ASP A 158 8.04 0.61 -11.55
CA ASP A 158 7.33 0.32 -12.79
C ASP A 158 5.86 0.75 -12.70
N GLU A 159 5.25 0.95 -13.85
CA GLU A 159 3.83 1.27 -13.98
C GLU A 159 3.25 0.57 -15.19
N GLU A 160 2.06 0.00 -15.03
CA GLU A 160 1.32 -0.59 -16.13
C GLU A 160 -0.18 -0.30 -16.02
N ASN A 161 -0.86 -0.23 -17.16
CA ASN A 161 -2.31 -0.28 -17.21
C ASN A 161 -2.73 -1.75 -17.20
N LEU A 162 -3.57 -2.12 -16.25
CA LEU A 162 -4.11 -3.47 -16.18
C LEU A 162 -5.15 -3.68 -17.28
N ASP A 163 -5.13 -4.85 -17.89
CA ASP A 163 -6.21 -5.28 -18.77
C ASP A 163 -7.50 -5.55 -17.95
N GLU A 164 -8.60 -5.77 -18.66
CA GLU A 164 -9.93 -5.93 -18.03
C GLU A 164 -9.95 -7.11 -17.04
N ARG A 165 -9.32 -8.23 -17.41
CA ARG A 165 -9.26 -9.43 -16.56
C ARG A 165 -8.41 -9.19 -15.31
N GLN A 166 -7.27 -8.55 -15.46
CA GLN A 166 -6.40 -8.20 -14.34
C GLN A 166 -7.08 -7.20 -13.40
N ALA A 167 -7.76 -6.20 -13.95
CA ALA A 167 -8.54 -5.23 -13.18
C ALA A 167 -9.66 -5.89 -12.38
N GLU A 168 -10.39 -6.83 -12.99
CA GLU A 168 -11.45 -7.60 -12.31
C GLU A 168 -10.90 -8.44 -11.15
N LEU A 169 -9.74 -9.09 -11.33
CA LEU A 169 -9.07 -9.84 -10.26
C LEU A 169 -8.70 -8.94 -9.07
N VAL A 170 -8.14 -7.77 -9.33
CA VAL A 170 -7.79 -6.80 -8.27
C VAL A 170 -9.05 -6.28 -7.57
N GLU A 171 -10.10 -5.95 -8.30
CA GLU A 171 -11.36 -5.49 -7.70
C GLU A 171 -12.01 -6.59 -6.85
N THR A 172 -11.96 -7.83 -7.29
CA THR A 172 -12.46 -8.99 -6.54
C THR A 172 -11.65 -9.16 -5.26
N TRP A 173 -10.33 -9.13 -5.36
CA TRP A 173 -9.44 -9.19 -4.19
C TRP A 173 -9.75 -8.08 -3.17
N VAL A 174 -9.91 -6.82 -3.60
CA VAL A 174 -10.26 -5.71 -2.69
C VAL A 174 -11.63 -5.94 -2.04
N LYS A 175 -12.62 -6.42 -2.79
CA LYS A 175 -13.94 -6.76 -2.25
C LYS A 175 -13.86 -7.87 -1.20
N GLU A 176 -13.06 -8.90 -1.44
CA GLU A 176 -12.86 -10.01 -0.51
C GLU A 176 -12.22 -9.55 0.81
N LEU A 177 -11.24 -8.63 0.78
CA LEU A 177 -10.66 -8.05 1.98
C LEU A 177 -11.72 -7.38 2.88
N ILE A 178 -12.65 -6.66 2.26
CA ILE A 178 -13.75 -5.98 2.97
C ILE A 178 -14.74 -7.00 3.55
N VAL A 179 -15.07 -8.04 2.79
CA VAL A 179 -15.98 -9.13 3.23
C VAL A 179 -15.34 -9.95 4.34
N GLU A 180 -14.06 -10.27 4.25
CA GLU A 180 -13.32 -10.98 5.31
C GLU A 180 -13.40 -10.22 6.63
N LYS A 181 -13.27 -8.90 6.59
CA LYS A 181 -13.43 -8.04 7.77
C LYS A 181 -14.84 -8.11 8.34
N ALA A 182 -15.86 -8.02 7.50
CA ALA A 182 -17.26 -8.12 7.95
C ALA A 182 -17.50 -9.47 8.65
N ARG A 183 -17.02 -10.58 8.07
CA ARG A 183 -17.09 -11.92 8.69
C ARG A 183 -16.28 -12.02 9.98
N ALA A 184 -15.10 -11.39 10.04
CA ALA A 184 -14.28 -11.37 11.25
C ALA A 184 -14.91 -10.56 12.40
N ALA A 185 -15.77 -9.59 12.09
CA ALA A 185 -16.55 -8.83 13.05
C ALA A 185 -17.82 -9.57 13.54
N GLU A 186 -18.23 -10.65 12.85
CA GLU A 186 -19.37 -11.46 13.27
C GLU A 186 -19.03 -12.35 14.50
N PRO A 187 -20.00 -12.60 15.40
CA PRO A 187 -19.82 -13.54 16.49
C PRO A 187 -19.38 -14.92 15.99
N ALA A 188 -18.48 -15.58 16.73
CA ALA A 188 -17.88 -16.87 16.33
C ALA A 188 -18.90 -17.97 15.95
N SER A 189 -20.12 -17.90 16.47
CA SER A 189 -21.21 -18.83 16.17
C SER A 189 -21.80 -18.70 14.75
N ARG A 190 -21.41 -17.68 13.98
CA ARG A 190 -21.91 -17.41 12.62
C ARG A 190 -20.82 -17.41 11.54
N ARG A 191 -19.56 -17.73 11.88
CA ARG A 191 -18.47 -17.71 10.90
C ARG A 191 -18.48 -18.96 10.03
N PRO A 192 -18.67 -18.88 8.71
CA PRO A 192 -18.33 -19.96 7.81
C PRO A 192 -16.78 -20.11 7.75
N GLU A 193 -16.29 -21.32 7.56
CA GLU A 193 -14.86 -21.61 7.41
C GLU A 193 -14.28 -20.83 6.22
N GLY A 194 -13.12 -20.18 6.46
CA GLY A 194 -12.62 -19.11 5.63
C GLY A 194 -11.97 -19.52 4.31
N PHE A 195 -11.99 -18.60 3.35
CA PHE A 195 -11.16 -18.63 2.15
C PHE A 195 -9.84 -17.89 2.39
N PRO A 196 -8.68 -18.39 1.93
CA PRO A 196 -7.44 -17.66 1.95
C PRO A 196 -7.48 -16.53 0.91
N VAL A 197 -7.41 -15.29 1.37
CA VAL A 197 -7.36 -14.12 0.48
C VAL A 197 -5.89 -13.83 0.13
N THR A 198 -5.47 -14.36 -1.02
CA THR A 198 -4.15 -14.05 -1.59
C THR A 198 -4.32 -13.04 -2.73
N PRO A 199 -3.50 -11.98 -2.81
CA PRO A 199 -3.54 -11.10 -3.97
C PRO A 199 -3.22 -11.90 -5.23
N PRO A 200 -3.74 -11.48 -6.41
CA PRO A 200 -3.39 -12.13 -7.66
C PRO A 200 -1.88 -12.13 -7.81
N THR A 201 -1.29 -13.32 -7.81
CA THR A 201 0.14 -13.52 -8.01
C THR A 201 0.50 -13.12 -9.44
N ASP A 202 1.60 -12.41 -9.59
CA ASP A 202 2.28 -12.15 -10.86
C ASP A 202 2.81 -13.48 -11.47
N GLN A 203 1.90 -14.37 -11.88
CA GLN A 203 2.26 -15.55 -12.67
C GLN A 203 2.22 -15.24 -14.17
N ALA A 204 2.82 -14.16 -14.58
CA ALA A 204 3.02 -13.92 -16.01
C ALA A 204 4.31 -13.13 -16.21
N SER A 205 5.44 -13.78 -16.07
CA SER A 205 6.67 -13.37 -16.73
C SER A 205 7.80 -14.35 -16.42
N PHE A 206 7.76 -15.54 -16.99
CA PHE A 206 8.98 -16.31 -17.35
C PHE A 206 8.58 -17.27 -18.48
N SER A 207 8.70 -16.77 -19.69
CA SER A 207 8.98 -17.56 -20.90
C SER A 207 9.84 -16.71 -21.80
#